data_9fe30b0f2aa3f2d8268fbe95f911910b
#
_entry.id   9fe30b0f2aa3f2d8268fbe95f911910b
#
_cell.length_a   1.000
_cell.length_b   1.000
_cell.length_c   1.000
_cell.angle_alpha   90.00
_cell.angle_beta   90.00
_cell.angle_gamma   90.00
#
_symmetry.space_group_name_H-M   'P 1'
#
loop_
_entity.id
_entity.type
_entity.pdbx_description
1 polymer ?
#
loop_
_entity_poly.entity_id
_entity_poly.type
_entity_poly.pdbx_seq_one_letter_code
_entity_poly.pdbx_strand_id
1 'polypeptide(L)'
;SKVVCLNSATAAEELNLRVCGIQEGDEVIVPAYTYTASASAAIHCGAKVIFVDSQKDSTEMDYDKVAEVITEKTKAVVAVDLGGIICDYDKLYAAVESKKHLFRAKEGDSLGARIQQSIGRVIVFADCAHALGASRNGKMAGEIADFSDFSFHAVKNFTTAEGGAST
;
A
#
# COMPACT_ATOMS: atom_id res chain seq x y z
N SER A 1 1.51 9.26 15.57
CA SER A 1 1.02 8.05 14.88
C SER A 1 0.61 7.00 15.92
N LYS A 2 -0.33 6.15 15.56
CA LYS A 2 -0.67 4.96 16.36
C LYS A 2 -0.06 3.77 15.66
N VAL A 3 0.45 2.81 16.43
CA VAL A 3 1.09 1.60 15.90
C VAL A 3 0.36 0.38 16.45
N VAL A 4 0.10 -0.58 15.59
CA VAL A 4 -0.43 -1.90 15.96
C VAL A 4 0.61 -2.95 15.61
N CYS A 5 1.04 -3.73 16.61
CA CYS A 5 1.98 -4.83 16.40
C CYS A 5 1.25 -6.10 15.95
N LEU A 6 1.84 -6.80 14.99
CA LEU A 6 1.37 -8.05 14.43
C LEU A 6 2.53 -9.05 14.34
N ASN A 7 2.21 -10.27 13.89
CA ASN A 7 3.20 -11.34 13.74
C ASN A 7 4.03 -11.25 12.45
N SER A 8 3.64 -10.40 11.47
CA SER A 8 4.37 -10.18 10.22
C SER A 8 3.88 -8.93 9.50
N ALA A 9 4.68 -8.41 8.54
CA ALA A 9 4.25 -7.36 7.62
C ALA A 9 3.07 -7.83 6.75
N THR A 10 3.08 -9.06 6.28
CA THR A 10 1.97 -9.64 5.51
C THR A 10 0.64 -9.55 6.26
N ALA A 11 0.65 -9.89 7.55
CA ALA A 11 -0.55 -9.76 8.38
C ALA A 11 -0.95 -8.30 8.60
N ALA A 12 0.02 -7.39 8.70
CA ALA A 12 -0.24 -5.95 8.84
C ALA A 12 -0.86 -5.38 7.55
N GLU A 13 -0.33 -5.73 6.40
CA GLU A 13 -0.85 -5.32 5.09
C GLU A 13 -2.27 -5.86 4.87
N GLU A 14 -2.51 -7.15 5.12
CA GLU A 14 -3.84 -7.75 5.03
C GLU A 14 -4.83 -7.07 5.99
N LEU A 15 -4.42 -6.79 7.24
CA LEU A 15 -5.24 -6.06 8.20
C LEU A 15 -5.61 -4.67 7.68
N ASN A 16 -4.64 -3.91 7.17
CA ASN A 16 -4.85 -2.58 6.63
C ASN A 16 -5.86 -2.59 5.48
N LEU A 17 -5.71 -3.52 4.53
CA LEU A 17 -6.64 -3.70 3.41
C LEU A 17 -8.06 -4.04 3.92
N ARG A 18 -8.19 -4.98 4.86
CA ARG A 18 -9.49 -5.37 5.44
C ARG A 18 -10.16 -4.23 6.21
N VAL A 19 -9.39 -3.47 7.01
CA VAL A 19 -9.91 -2.32 7.77
C VAL A 19 -10.42 -1.24 6.82
N CYS A 20 -9.75 -1.05 5.67
CA CYS A 20 -10.19 -0.14 4.60
C CYS A 20 -11.35 -0.70 3.76
N GLY A 21 -11.86 -1.89 4.08
CA GLY A 21 -13.04 -2.47 3.45
C GLY A 21 -12.79 -3.06 2.07
N ILE A 22 -11.54 -3.40 1.74
CA ILE A 22 -11.18 -4.08 0.48
C ILE A 22 -11.81 -5.48 0.47
N GLN A 23 -12.46 -5.85 -0.63
CA GLN A 23 -13.25 -7.07 -0.74
C GLN A 23 -13.33 -7.57 -2.18
N GLU A 24 -14.07 -8.66 -2.39
CA GLU A 24 -14.38 -9.20 -3.72
C GLU A 24 -15.03 -8.14 -4.62
N GLY A 25 -14.55 -8.05 -5.86
CA GLY A 25 -14.97 -7.06 -6.84
C GLY A 25 -14.14 -5.79 -6.88
N ASP A 26 -13.35 -5.52 -5.83
CA ASP A 26 -12.40 -4.41 -5.80
C ASP A 26 -11.10 -4.75 -6.54
N GLU A 27 -10.38 -3.72 -6.97
CA GLU A 27 -9.06 -3.83 -7.57
C GLU A 27 -8.02 -3.16 -6.69
N VAL A 28 -6.87 -3.84 -6.53
CA VAL A 28 -5.68 -3.33 -5.83
C VAL A 28 -4.50 -3.32 -6.79
N ILE A 29 -3.88 -2.16 -6.97
CA ILE A 29 -2.68 -1.99 -7.80
C ILE A 29 -1.45 -2.34 -6.97
N VAL A 30 -0.57 -3.17 -7.55
CA VAL A 30 0.65 -3.68 -6.89
C VAL A 30 1.80 -3.64 -7.89
N PRO A 31 3.04 -3.28 -7.50
CA PRO A 31 4.18 -3.38 -8.41
C PRO A 31 4.45 -4.84 -8.78
N ALA A 32 4.83 -5.09 -10.03
CA ALA A 32 5.18 -6.42 -10.50
C ALA A 32 6.50 -6.92 -9.89
N TYR A 33 7.39 -6.00 -9.51
CA TYR A 33 8.67 -6.31 -8.86
C TYR A 33 8.56 -6.10 -7.35
N THR A 34 8.11 -7.13 -6.65
CA THR A 34 7.97 -7.15 -5.19
C THR A 34 8.01 -8.58 -4.65
N TYR A 35 8.03 -8.71 -3.34
CA TYR A 35 7.77 -9.98 -2.67
C TYR A 35 6.27 -10.34 -2.80
N THR A 36 5.97 -11.63 -2.88
CA THR A 36 4.58 -12.11 -3.11
C THR A 36 3.56 -11.62 -2.09
N ALA A 37 3.99 -11.24 -0.89
CA ALA A 37 3.10 -10.78 0.18
C ALA A 37 2.25 -9.58 -0.26
N SER A 38 2.84 -8.59 -0.92
CA SER A 38 2.13 -7.38 -1.37
C SER A 38 0.95 -7.68 -2.32
N ALA A 39 1.03 -8.78 -3.09
CA ALA A 39 -0.07 -9.22 -3.92
C ALA A 39 -1.02 -10.18 -3.18
N SER A 40 -0.47 -11.12 -2.38
CA SER A 40 -1.27 -12.13 -1.70
C SER A 40 -2.19 -11.54 -0.63
N ALA A 41 -1.78 -10.47 0.05
CA ALA A 41 -2.63 -9.76 1.01
C ALA A 41 -3.92 -9.26 0.35
N ALA A 42 -3.82 -8.69 -0.85
CA ALA A 42 -4.99 -8.24 -1.63
C ALA A 42 -5.87 -9.44 -2.07
N ILE A 43 -5.24 -10.54 -2.52
CA ILE A 43 -5.96 -11.76 -2.92
C ILE A 43 -6.70 -12.37 -1.71
N HIS A 44 -6.10 -12.38 -0.52
CA HIS A 44 -6.76 -12.86 0.70
C HIS A 44 -7.97 -12.01 1.10
N CYS A 45 -8.01 -10.74 0.69
CA CYS A 45 -9.19 -9.89 0.84
C CYS A 45 -10.27 -10.14 -0.25
N GLY A 46 -9.99 -11.00 -1.24
CA GLY A 46 -10.88 -11.27 -2.37
C GLY A 46 -10.74 -10.26 -3.52
N ALA A 47 -9.81 -9.31 -3.43
CA ALA A 47 -9.62 -8.30 -4.46
C ALA A 47 -8.86 -8.87 -5.66
N LYS A 48 -9.09 -8.24 -6.83
CA LYS A 48 -8.30 -8.49 -8.04
C LYS A 48 -7.03 -7.65 -7.99
N VAL A 49 -5.88 -8.31 -8.14
CA VAL A 49 -4.59 -7.62 -8.24
C VAL A 49 -4.37 -7.13 -9.68
N ILE A 50 -3.99 -5.87 -9.80
CA ILE A 50 -3.57 -5.24 -11.06
C ILE A 50 -2.07 -4.94 -10.93
N PHE A 51 -1.26 -5.64 -11.69
CA PHE A 51 0.18 -5.41 -11.68
C PHE A 51 0.58 -4.22 -12.55
N VAL A 52 1.51 -3.43 -12.03
CA VAL A 52 2.15 -2.32 -12.74
C VAL A 52 3.65 -2.57 -12.75
N ASP A 53 4.28 -2.38 -13.90
CA ASP A 53 5.72 -2.57 -14.08
C ASP A 53 6.53 -1.48 -13.36
N SER A 54 7.82 -1.72 -13.19
CA SER A 54 8.76 -0.75 -12.64
C SER A 54 9.14 0.29 -13.68
N GLN A 55 9.58 1.45 -13.21
CA GLN A 55 10.25 2.43 -14.06
C GLN A 55 11.53 1.84 -14.64
N LYS A 56 11.96 2.35 -15.80
CA LYS A 56 13.23 1.95 -16.38
C LYS A 56 14.39 2.23 -15.40
N ASP A 57 15.22 1.23 -15.23
CA ASP A 57 16.43 1.29 -14.37
C ASP A 57 16.13 1.62 -12.88
N SER A 58 14.91 1.30 -12.39
CA SER A 58 14.46 1.52 -11.02
C SER A 58 13.69 0.33 -10.47
N THR A 59 13.62 0.22 -9.14
CA THR A 59 12.73 -0.71 -8.44
C THR A 59 11.38 -0.07 -8.10
N GLU A 60 11.27 1.25 -8.23
CA GLU A 60 10.00 1.96 -8.00
C GLU A 60 9.00 1.64 -9.11
N MET A 61 7.72 1.51 -8.75
CA MET A 61 6.65 1.31 -9.73
C MET A 61 6.55 2.50 -10.70
N ASP A 62 6.07 2.25 -11.91
CA ASP A 62 5.82 3.31 -12.90
C ASP A 62 4.53 4.07 -12.56
N TYR A 63 4.66 5.29 -12.06
CA TYR A 63 3.53 6.11 -11.61
C TYR A 63 2.59 6.54 -12.72
N ASP A 64 3.09 6.69 -13.96
CA ASP A 64 2.24 6.98 -15.12
C ASP A 64 1.37 5.77 -15.44
N LYS A 65 1.95 4.57 -15.36
CA LYS A 65 1.21 3.31 -15.49
C LYS A 65 0.16 3.12 -14.38
N VAL A 66 0.48 3.52 -13.14
CA VAL A 66 -0.52 3.53 -12.07
C VAL A 66 -1.74 4.34 -12.47
N ALA A 67 -1.54 5.58 -12.97
CA ALA A 67 -2.63 6.42 -13.40
C ALA A 67 -3.44 5.79 -14.56
N GLU A 68 -2.77 5.13 -15.52
CA GLU A 68 -3.42 4.49 -16.67
C GLU A 68 -4.37 3.35 -16.28
N VAL A 69 -4.03 2.56 -15.24
CA VAL A 69 -4.77 1.34 -14.87
C VAL A 69 -5.85 1.58 -13.81
N ILE A 70 -5.97 2.79 -13.24
CA ILE A 70 -7.03 3.11 -12.28
C ILE A 70 -8.39 3.06 -12.96
N THR A 71 -9.31 2.30 -12.36
CA THR A 71 -10.71 2.16 -12.76
C THR A 71 -11.66 2.54 -11.63
N GLU A 72 -12.97 2.50 -11.86
CA GLU A 72 -13.97 2.69 -10.79
C GLU A 72 -13.92 1.60 -9.71
N LYS A 73 -13.32 0.45 -10.00
CA LYS A 73 -13.13 -0.66 -9.06
C LYS A 73 -11.87 -0.53 -8.22
N THR A 74 -10.93 0.32 -8.63
CA THR A 74 -9.66 0.50 -7.93
C THR A 74 -9.89 1.19 -6.59
N LYS A 75 -9.54 0.51 -5.49
CA LYS A 75 -9.68 1.01 -4.12
C LYS A 75 -8.35 1.35 -3.47
N ALA A 76 -7.30 0.65 -3.86
CA ALA A 76 -6.00 0.75 -3.23
C ALA A 76 -4.85 0.64 -4.23
N VAL A 77 -3.73 1.25 -3.89
CA VAL A 77 -2.42 1.00 -4.47
C VAL A 77 -1.44 0.70 -3.35
N VAL A 78 -0.68 -0.37 -3.49
CA VAL A 78 0.41 -0.74 -2.59
C VAL A 78 1.72 -0.29 -3.25
N ALA A 79 2.40 0.66 -2.65
CA ALA A 79 3.76 1.02 -3.03
C ALA A 79 4.75 0.24 -2.15
N VAL A 80 5.85 -0.22 -2.72
CA VAL A 80 6.85 -1.01 -1.99
C VAL A 80 8.16 -0.26 -1.91
N ASP A 81 8.59 0.05 -0.69
CA ASP A 81 9.85 0.74 -0.41
C ASP A 81 11.02 -0.25 -0.43
N LEU A 82 11.23 -0.86 -1.59
CA LEU A 82 12.12 -2.00 -1.80
C LEU A 82 13.59 -1.63 -1.53
N GLY A 83 14.26 -2.45 -0.73
CA GLY A 83 15.68 -2.22 -0.37
C GLY A 83 15.90 -0.94 0.43
N GLY A 84 14.85 -0.36 1.02
CA GLY A 84 14.92 0.91 1.75
C GLY A 84 14.89 2.14 0.84
N ILE A 85 14.65 1.97 -0.44
CA ILE A 85 14.41 3.07 -1.38
C ILE A 85 12.96 3.48 -1.26
N ILE A 86 12.70 4.58 -0.57
CA ILE A 86 11.34 5.11 -0.42
C ILE A 86 10.83 5.59 -1.77
N CYS A 87 9.64 5.13 -2.15
CA CYS A 87 8.95 5.52 -3.36
C CYS A 87 8.72 7.03 -3.44
N ASP A 88 8.57 7.55 -4.66
CA ASP A 88 8.18 8.95 -4.87
C ASP A 88 6.67 9.11 -4.62
N TYR A 89 6.32 9.22 -3.34
CA TYR A 89 4.90 9.36 -2.96
C TYR A 89 4.26 10.65 -3.49
N ASP A 90 5.03 11.70 -3.75
CA ASP A 90 4.47 12.92 -4.36
C ASP A 90 3.96 12.62 -5.76
N LYS A 91 4.71 11.85 -6.56
CA LYS A 91 4.26 11.38 -7.88
C LYS A 91 3.12 10.37 -7.77
N LEU A 92 3.19 9.44 -6.83
CA LEU A 92 2.12 8.45 -6.62
C LEU A 92 0.81 9.15 -6.24
N TYR A 93 0.84 10.10 -5.32
CA TYR A 93 -0.33 10.90 -4.96
C TYR A 93 -0.86 11.71 -6.14
N ALA A 94 0.02 12.32 -6.95
CA ALA A 94 -0.39 13.01 -8.17
C ALA A 94 -1.10 12.05 -9.14
N ALA A 95 -0.62 10.82 -9.30
CA ALA A 95 -1.24 9.80 -10.14
C ALA A 95 -2.65 9.44 -9.64
N VAL A 96 -2.83 9.14 -8.35
CA VAL A 96 -4.14 8.76 -7.80
C VAL A 96 -5.12 9.94 -7.76
N GLU A 97 -4.66 11.15 -7.46
CA GLU A 97 -5.49 12.37 -7.49
C GLU A 97 -5.97 12.70 -8.90
N SER A 98 -5.15 12.49 -9.93
CA SER A 98 -5.54 12.72 -11.34
C SER A 98 -6.75 11.88 -11.76
N LYS A 99 -6.99 10.76 -11.09
CA LYS A 99 -8.09 9.80 -11.35
C LYS A 99 -9.15 9.78 -10.26
N LYS A 100 -9.12 10.73 -9.33
CA LYS A 100 -10.07 10.83 -8.21
C LYS A 100 -11.54 10.79 -8.65
N HIS A 101 -11.86 11.33 -9.82
CA HIS A 101 -13.20 11.32 -10.39
C HIS A 101 -13.75 9.90 -10.68
N LEU A 102 -12.87 8.92 -10.83
CA LEU A 102 -13.24 7.50 -11.00
C LEU A 102 -13.49 6.79 -9.66
N PHE A 103 -12.96 7.31 -8.55
CA PHE A 103 -13.07 6.63 -7.27
C PHE A 103 -14.52 6.55 -6.80
N ARG A 104 -14.94 5.36 -6.41
CA ARG A 104 -16.26 5.08 -5.83
C ARG A 104 -16.06 4.53 -4.43
N ALA A 105 -16.23 5.38 -3.41
CA ALA A 105 -16.18 4.94 -2.02
C ALA A 105 -17.30 3.94 -1.74
N LYS A 106 -17.02 2.99 -0.85
CA LYS A 106 -18.03 2.04 -0.37
C LYS A 106 -19.17 2.78 0.31
N GLU A 107 -20.40 2.37 0.02
CA GLU A 107 -21.59 2.92 0.67
C GLU A 107 -21.79 2.36 2.08
N GLY A 108 -22.57 3.11 2.89
CA GLY A 108 -22.91 2.73 4.26
C GLY A 108 -22.00 3.34 5.31
N ASP A 109 -22.08 2.81 6.54
CA ASP A 109 -21.43 3.34 7.74
C ASP A 109 -20.41 2.39 8.38
N SER A 110 -20.05 1.30 7.69
CA SER A 110 -18.98 0.40 8.14
C SER A 110 -17.66 1.16 8.28
N LEU A 111 -16.75 0.67 9.11
CA LEU A 111 -15.44 1.29 9.28
C LEU A 111 -14.73 1.54 7.94
N GLY A 112 -14.69 0.52 7.07
CA GLY A 112 -14.08 0.63 5.75
C GLY A 112 -14.78 1.66 4.87
N ALA A 113 -16.11 1.73 4.89
CA ALA A 113 -16.86 2.74 4.14
C ALA A 113 -16.51 4.16 4.62
N ARG A 114 -16.48 4.40 5.93
CA ARG A 114 -16.10 5.70 6.48
C ARG A 114 -14.66 6.10 6.14
N ILE A 115 -13.72 5.15 6.16
CA ILE A 115 -12.32 5.41 5.76
C ILE A 115 -12.29 5.80 4.28
N GLN A 116 -12.89 5.02 3.39
CA GLN A 116 -12.91 5.31 1.95
C GLN A 116 -13.58 6.66 1.64
N GLN A 117 -14.69 6.97 2.30
CA GLN A 117 -15.39 8.25 2.15
C GLN A 117 -14.55 9.43 2.66
N SER A 118 -13.84 9.26 3.78
CA SER A 118 -12.97 10.29 4.36
C SER A 118 -11.76 10.58 3.49
N ILE A 119 -11.12 9.55 2.94
CA ILE A 119 -9.96 9.69 2.04
C ILE A 119 -10.41 10.22 0.68
N GLY A 120 -11.53 9.73 0.14
CA GLY A 120 -12.18 10.23 -1.08
C GLY A 120 -11.39 10.01 -2.38
N ARG A 121 -10.40 9.12 -2.38
CA ARG A 121 -9.57 8.70 -3.52
C ARG A 121 -9.04 7.28 -3.32
N VAL A 122 -8.34 6.74 -4.31
CA VAL A 122 -7.59 5.48 -4.15
C VAL A 122 -6.64 5.61 -2.95
N ILE A 123 -6.71 4.64 -2.04
CA ILE A 123 -5.94 4.61 -0.80
C ILE A 123 -4.51 4.19 -1.12
N VAL A 124 -3.53 4.90 -0.57
CA VAL A 124 -2.11 4.61 -0.75
C VAL A 124 -1.58 3.85 0.46
N PHE A 125 -1.13 2.62 0.23
CA PHE A 125 -0.45 1.80 1.23
C PHE A 125 1.05 1.78 0.93
N ALA A 126 1.87 1.77 1.98
CA ALA A 126 3.31 1.61 1.90
C ALA A 126 3.74 0.27 2.51
N ASP A 127 4.20 -0.65 1.69
CA ASP A 127 4.95 -1.81 2.16
C ASP A 127 6.38 -1.36 2.49
N CYS A 128 6.59 -1.07 3.77
CA CYS A 128 7.87 -0.63 4.33
C CYS A 128 8.69 -1.79 4.91
N ALA A 129 8.45 -3.04 4.45
CA ALA A 129 9.14 -4.22 4.99
C ALA A 129 10.67 -4.16 4.89
N HIS A 130 11.23 -3.31 4.04
CA HIS A 130 12.67 -3.06 3.88
C HIS A 130 13.09 -1.65 4.33
N ALA A 131 12.19 -0.83 4.85
CA ALA A 131 12.41 0.61 4.93
C ALA A 131 12.43 1.17 6.36
N LEU A 132 12.45 0.34 7.41
CA LEU A 132 12.52 0.86 8.77
C LEU A 132 13.78 1.71 8.94
N GLY A 133 13.59 2.98 9.31
CA GLY A 133 14.67 3.95 9.47
C GLY A 133 15.10 4.66 8.17
N ALA A 134 14.55 4.27 7.00
CA ALA A 134 14.78 5.00 5.75
C ALA A 134 14.02 6.34 5.75
N SER A 135 14.54 7.30 4.98
CA SER A 135 13.89 8.61 4.79
C SER A 135 14.07 9.13 3.37
N ARG A 136 13.09 9.89 2.88
CA ARG A 136 13.16 10.63 1.61
C ARG A 136 12.62 12.04 1.84
N ASN A 137 13.35 13.06 1.40
CA ASN A 137 12.96 14.47 1.52
C ASN A 137 12.61 14.88 2.97
N GLY A 138 13.32 14.33 3.97
CA GLY A 138 13.10 14.62 5.38
C GLY A 138 11.92 13.93 6.05
N LYS A 139 11.19 13.08 5.32
CA LYS A 139 10.09 12.27 5.85
C LYS A 139 10.55 10.82 6.01
N MET A 140 10.20 10.20 7.13
CA MET A 140 10.54 8.80 7.42
C MET A 140 9.56 7.84 6.75
N ALA A 141 10.02 6.63 6.45
CA ALA A 141 9.13 5.53 6.14
C ALA A 141 8.05 5.39 7.22
N GLY A 142 6.81 5.20 6.82
CA GLY A 142 5.65 5.13 7.73
C GLY A 142 4.98 6.48 8.03
N GLU A 143 5.51 7.60 7.52
CA GLU A 143 4.92 8.94 7.73
C GLU A 143 4.18 9.48 6.50
N ILE A 144 4.31 8.84 5.33
CA ILE A 144 3.95 9.45 4.05
C ILE A 144 2.65 8.88 3.49
N ALA A 145 2.48 7.56 3.52
CA ALA A 145 1.30 6.88 3.01
C ALA A 145 0.08 7.01 3.94
N ASP A 146 -1.10 6.65 3.45
CA ASP A 146 -2.31 6.61 4.29
C ASP A 146 -2.22 5.53 5.37
N PHE A 147 -1.59 4.40 5.02
CA PHE A 147 -1.25 3.29 5.92
C PHE A 147 0.12 2.74 5.53
N SER A 148 0.85 2.25 6.50
CA SER A 148 2.15 1.62 6.27
C SER A 148 2.30 0.35 7.08
N ASP A 149 3.02 -0.62 6.55
CA ASP A 149 3.36 -1.84 7.25
C ASP A 149 4.86 -2.08 7.28
N PHE A 150 5.33 -2.68 8.35
CA PHE A 150 6.73 -2.97 8.62
C PHE A 150 6.94 -4.44 8.92
N SER A 151 8.07 -4.99 8.49
CA SER A 151 8.50 -6.34 8.81
C SER A 151 9.63 -6.34 9.82
N PHE A 152 9.53 -7.20 10.80
CA PHE A 152 10.58 -7.50 11.78
C PHE A 152 11.05 -8.96 11.67
N HIS A 153 10.85 -9.57 10.49
CA HIS A 153 11.34 -10.90 10.19
C HIS A 153 12.87 -10.98 10.31
N ALA A 154 13.40 -12.18 10.55
CA ALA A 154 14.80 -12.43 10.86
C ALA A 154 15.80 -11.84 9.85
N VAL A 155 15.43 -11.69 8.57
CA VAL A 155 16.33 -11.17 7.52
C VAL A 155 16.26 -9.66 7.32
N LYS A 156 15.43 -8.94 8.11
CA LYS A 156 15.28 -7.49 7.97
C LYS A 156 16.36 -6.73 8.72
N ASN A 157 16.52 -5.45 8.41
CA ASN A 157 17.51 -4.56 9.06
C ASN A 157 17.26 -4.34 10.57
N PHE A 158 16.02 -4.54 11.03
CA PHE A 158 15.66 -4.67 12.45
C PHE A 158 14.78 -5.92 12.58
N THR A 159 15.03 -6.74 13.60
CA THR A 159 14.35 -8.02 13.73
C THR A 159 13.93 -8.35 15.14
N THR A 160 12.80 -9.03 15.27
CA THR A 160 12.31 -9.73 16.47
C THR A 160 12.18 -11.23 16.21
N ALA A 161 12.96 -11.78 15.26
CA ALA A 161 12.86 -13.09 14.63
C ALA A 161 11.61 -13.20 13.74
N GLU A 162 10.43 -13.03 14.28
CA GLU A 162 9.16 -12.86 13.59
C GLU A 162 8.43 -11.64 14.18
N GLY A 163 7.81 -10.85 13.33
CA GLY A 163 7.05 -9.68 13.76
C GLY A 163 6.72 -8.73 12.62
N GLY A 164 5.79 -7.85 12.88
CA GLY A 164 5.39 -6.78 12.00
C GLY A 164 4.64 -5.68 12.75
N ALA A 165 4.41 -4.58 12.07
CA ALA A 165 3.61 -3.49 12.60
C ALA A 165 2.87 -2.77 11.48
N SER A 166 1.72 -2.17 11.82
CA SER A 166 0.96 -1.24 10.99
C SER A 166 0.93 0.13 11.65
N THR A 167 1.05 1.19 10.83
CA THR A 167 0.92 2.60 11.25
C THR A 167 -0.08 3.33 10.38
#